data_9f74c6d2f96c8bdf308ef5e75103d0de
#
_entry.id   9f74c6d2f96c8bdf308ef5e75103d0de
#
_cell.length_a   1.000
_cell.length_b   1.000
_cell.length_c   1.000
_cell.angle_alpha   90.00
_cell.angle_beta   90.00
_cell.angle_gamma   90.00
#
_symmetry.space_group_name_H-M   'P 1'
#
loop_
_entity.id
_entity.type
_entity.pdbx_description
1 polymer ?
#
loop_
_entity_poly.entity_id
_entity_poly.type
_entity_poly.pdbx_seq_one_letter_code
_entity_poly.pdbx_strand_id
1 'polypeptide(L)'
;KNPPYTHLEDPDIESLQKEIENTPHIKMYTSSHIEKISGAPGMFDVTINQSGTSSSERIGSIVLATGSIPYNANNLEHLGYGKSNDVITREQMEELACGGKITRPSDGKIPETVTFLLCAGSRDENHLPYCSSICCMESLKQAKYIRTQNPEAKVFIIYRDIRTPGLYESFYKAIQEDEGIFFTKGEVAAVSENGNKKIAVDIKNTLLGEDIRIESDLVVLATGMTPTTGIGEEIKISAEEEAKKGQESAPPADTIIKSNILNLEYRQGPEIPPLKYGFPDSHFICFPYETRRTGIYAAGSVRSPIDQISTIEDAAGAALKAIQCVETTARGEAVHPRSGDMSYPELFMQRCTQCKRCTEECPFGTYNEDEKCNPLPNLTRCRRCGICMGSCPERIISFKDYSVDMIGSMVKAIKVPEEDEEKPRILVLACENDAYPALDMAGVKRLTYNPYVRIIPLRCVGSTNVVWIADALAKGIDGVLLLGCKHGDDYQCHFVKGSELANYRMSKIKETLDRLVLEAERVRFEEVAHSDYLKIPGILDSFLEKIKEIGPNPYKGW
;
A
#
# COMPACT_ATOMS: atom_id res chain seq x y z
N LYS A 1 18.22 -3.01 24.38
CA LYS A 1 19.12 -2.40 23.38
C LYS A 1 20.60 -2.64 23.68
N ASN A 2 20.94 -2.95 24.92
CA ASN A 2 22.33 -3.19 25.33
C ASN A 2 22.61 -4.69 25.50
N PRO A 3 23.84 -5.16 25.09
CA PRO A 3 24.20 -6.54 25.36
C PRO A 3 24.15 -6.86 26.87
N PRO A 4 23.69 -8.04 27.25
CA PRO A 4 23.38 -9.24 26.44
C PRO A 4 21.96 -9.31 25.85
N TYR A 5 21.15 -8.27 25.89
CA TYR A 5 19.76 -8.19 25.35
C TYR A 5 18.76 -9.13 26.07
N THR A 6 19.02 -9.46 27.32
CA THR A 6 18.24 -10.42 28.12
C THR A 6 17.37 -9.77 29.19
N HIS A 7 17.49 -8.47 29.38
CA HIS A 7 16.79 -7.71 30.41
C HIS A 7 15.87 -6.66 29.84
N LEU A 8 14.87 -6.29 30.63
CA LEU A 8 14.06 -5.10 30.37
C LEU A 8 14.91 -3.85 30.57
N GLU A 9 14.73 -2.88 29.73
CA GLU A 9 15.38 -1.56 29.80
C GLU A 9 14.33 -0.47 29.84
N ASP A 10 14.64 0.62 30.54
CA ASP A 10 13.78 1.79 30.51
C ASP A 10 13.79 2.42 29.11
N PRO A 11 12.66 2.90 28.63
CA PRO A 11 12.60 3.59 27.34
C PRO A 11 13.35 4.93 27.44
N ASP A 12 14.22 5.19 26.45
CA ASP A 12 15.03 6.42 26.38
C ASP A 12 14.26 7.61 25.79
N ILE A 13 12.96 7.69 26.12
CA ILE A 13 12.05 8.71 25.56
C ILE A 13 12.37 10.09 26.11
N GLU A 14 12.68 10.20 27.40
CA GLU A 14 13.00 11.47 28.04
C GLU A 14 14.29 12.11 27.49
N SER A 15 15.31 11.28 27.20
CA SER A 15 16.54 11.73 26.59
C SER A 15 16.31 12.25 25.18
N LEU A 16 15.55 11.49 24.39
CA LEU A 16 15.17 11.88 23.02
C LEU A 16 14.33 13.15 23.01
N GLN A 17 13.38 13.30 23.93
CA GLN A 17 12.57 14.51 24.05
C GLN A 17 13.44 15.72 24.37
N LYS A 18 14.36 15.62 25.33
CA LYS A 18 15.31 16.69 25.65
C LYS A 18 16.21 17.06 24.47
N GLU A 19 16.65 16.07 23.69
CA GLU A 19 17.44 16.30 22.48
C GLU A 19 16.64 17.12 21.44
N ILE A 20 15.38 16.74 21.21
CA ILE A 20 14.48 17.46 20.31
C ILE A 20 14.24 18.90 20.79
N GLU A 21 13.94 19.09 22.07
CA GLU A 21 13.70 20.40 22.68
C GLU A 21 14.93 21.32 22.60
N ASN A 22 16.13 20.75 22.72
CA ASN A 22 17.38 21.49 22.64
C ASN A 22 17.90 21.71 21.21
N THR A 23 17.27 21.16 20.20
CA THR A 23 17.66 21.30 18.79
C THR A 23 17.02 22.56 18.20
N PRO A 24 17.78 23.65 17.88
CA PRO A 24 17.22 24.97 17.59
C PRO A 24 16.41 25.04 16.29
N HIS A 25 16.50 24.02 15.43
CA HIS A 25 15.79 23.96 14.15
C HIS A 25 14.55 23.06 14.18
N ILE A 26 14.20 22.50 15.33
CA ILE A 26 12.99 21.68 15.52
C ILE A 26 11.95 22.51 16.26
N LYS A 27 10.77 22.63 15.67
CA LYS A 27 9.58 23.21 16.34
C LYS A 27 8.63 22.08 16.70
N MET A 28 8.24 22.00 17.96
CA MET A 28 7.29 21.02 18.47
C MET A 28 5.94 21.66 18.77
N TYR A 29 4.86 21.11 18.23
CA TYR A 29 3.49 21.52 18.47
C TYR A 29 2.77 20.42 19.23
N THR A 30 2.70 20.52 20.55
CA THR A 30 1.96 19.58 21.42
C THR A 30 0.49 19.92 21.48
N SER A 31 -0.39 18.93 21.75
CA SER A 31 -1.84 19.10 21.83
C SER A 31 -2.43 19.80 20.60
N SER A 32 -1.95 19.42 19.43
CA SER A 32 -2.27 20.05 18.15
C SER A 32 -2.81 19.05 17.14
N HIS A 33 -3.58 19.57 16.19
CA HIS A 33 -4.01 18.80 15.00
C HIS A 33 -3.86 19.64 13.73
N ILE A 34 -3.77 18.96 12.60
CA ILE A 34 -3.73 19.62 11.30
C ILE A 34 -5.15 19.93 10.86
N GLU A 35 -5.45 21.21 10.63
CA GLU A 35 -6.75 21.63 10.09
C GLU A 35 -6.83 21.42 8.59
N LYS A 36 -5.74 21.74 7.88
CA LYS A 36 -5.66 21.56 6.42
C LYS A 36 -4.23 21.58 5.92
N ILE A 37 -4.02 20.93 4.80
CA ILE A 37 -2.79 20.99 4.02
C ILE A 37 -3.12 21.37 2.59
N SER A 38 -2.50 22.44 2.10
CA SER A 38 -2.54 22.83 0.69
C SER A 38 -1.15 22.83 0.07
N GLY A 39 -1.04 23.20 -1.21
CA GLY A 39 0.26 23.26 -1.88
C GLY A 39 0.75 21.92 -2.39
N ALA A 40 2.06 21.66 -2.33
CA ALA A 40 2.71 20.57 -3.03
C ALA A 40 4.10 20.26 -2.45
N PRO A 41 4.73 19.13 -2.85
CA PRO A 41 6.13 18.89 -2.53
C PRO A 41 7.02 20.10 -2.83
N GLY A 42 7.87 20.46 -1.88
CA GLY A 42 8.69 21.67 -1.88
C GLY A 42 7.98 22.92 -1.33
N MET A 43 6.65 22.94 -1.28
CA MET A 43 5.87 24.12 -0.86
C MET A 43 4.48 23.73 -0.31
N PHE A 44 4.43 22.85 0.68
CA PHE A 44 3.19 22.61 1.41
C PHE A 44 2.92 23.74 2.40
N ASP A 45 1.70 24.24 2.43
CA ASP A 45 1.19 25.13 3.46
C ASP A 45 0.32 24.34 4.41
N VAL A 46 0.77 24.18 5.66
CA VAL A 46 0.13 23.38 6.69
C VAL A 46 -0.47 24.29 7.76
N THR A 47 -1.79 24.25 7.94
CA THR A 47 -2.46 24.95 9.01
C THR A 47 -2.59 24.04 10.22
N ILE A 48 -2.00 24.44 11.33
CA ILE A 48 -1.94 23.71 12.59
C ILE A 48 -2.81 24.43 13.61
N ASN A 49 -3.73 23.71 14.22
CA ASN A 49 -4.51 24.22 15.35
C ASN A 49 -3.92 23.67 16.66
N GLN A 50 -3.50 24.58 17.52
CA GLN A 50 -3.02 24.28 18.86
C GLN A 50 -3.96 24.94 19.89
N SER A 51 -4.74 24.12 20.59
CA SER A 51 -5.65 24.59 21.65
C SER A 51 -6.59 25.74 21.21
N GLY A 52 -7.07 25.70 19.97
CA GLY A 52 -7.99 26.71 19.41
C GLY A 52 -7.31 27.89 18.73
N THR A 53 -5.98 27.92 18.65
CA THR A 53 -5.23 28.94 17.90
C THR A 53 -4.62 28.30 16.67
N SER A 54 -4.95 28.82 15.48
CA SER A 54 -4.42 28.32 14.21
C SER A 54 -3.17 29.11 13.80
N SER A 55 -2.15 28.39 13.36
CA SER A 55 -0.92 28.91 12.76
C SER A 55 -0.63 28.20 11.43
N SER A 56 0.16 28.81 10.57
CA SER A 56 0.52 28.21 9.28
C SER A 56 2.03 28.10 9.15
N GLU A 57 2.49 26.92 8.72
CA GLU A 57 3.90 26.65 8.44
C GLU A 57 4.06 26.21 6.99
N ARG A 58 5.14 26.67 6.33
CA ARG A 58 5.52 26.21 5.00
C ARG A 58 6.62 25.17 5.10
N ILE A 59 6.36 23.99 4.55
CA ILE A 59 7.26 22.85 4.62
C ILE A 59 7.46 22.20 3.24
N GLY A 60 8.57 21.53 3.05
CA GLY A 60 8.91 20.90 1.76
C GLY A 60 8.39 19.48 1.60
N SER A 61 8.23 18.74 2.70
CA SER A 61 7.84 17.34 2.68
C SER A 61 7.15 16.95 4.00
N ILE A 62 6.40 15.88 4.00
CA ILE A 62 5.65 15.40 5.17
C ILE A 62 6.03 13.94 5.43
N VAL A 63 6.30 13.60 6.69
CA VAL A 63 6.44 12.21 7.14
C VAL A 63 5.32 11.90 8.12
N LEU A 64 4.43 10.99 7.74
CA LEU A 64 3.34 10.50 8.56
C LEU A 64 3.87 9.42 9.50
N ALA A 65 3.89 9.68 10.80
CA ALA A 65 4.34 8.76 11.84
C ALA A 65 3.32 8.64 12.98
N THR A 66 2.04 8.59 12.62
CA THR A 66 0.91 8.63 13.57
C THR A 66 0.67 7.30 14.28
N GLY A 67 1.39 6.25 13.90
CA GLY A 67 1.36 4.99 14.60
C GLY A 67 0.12 4.13 14.31
N SER A 68 -0.22 3.31 15.27
CA SER A 68 -1.32 2.34 15.20
C SER A 68 -2.10 2.34 16.50
N ILE A 69 -3.30 1.80 16.46
CA ILE A 69 -4.12 1.53 17.64
C ILE A 69 -4.31 0.03 17.82
N PRO A 70 -4.62 -0.44 19.03
CA PRO A 70 -4.99 -1.82 19.28
C PRO A 70 -6.22 -2.23 18.46
N TYR A 71 -6.24 -3.49 18.04
CA TYR A 71 -7.44 -4.06 17.44
C TYR A 71 -8.59 -4.06 18.45
N ASN A 72 -9.79 -3.73 17.99
CA ASN A 72 -10.96 -3.64 18.86
C ASN A 72 -11.31 -5.01 19.49
N ALA A 73 -11.00 -5.14 20.79
CA ALA A 73 -11.22 -6.38 21.54
C ALA A 73 -12.69 -6.77 21.68
N ASN A 74 -13.65 -5.85 21.48
CA ASN A 74 -15.08 -6.18 21.48
C ASN A 74 -15.47 -7.17 20.37
N ASN A 75 -14.65 -7.28 19.32
CA ASN A 75 -14.82 -8.29 18.28
C ASN A 75 -14.35 -9.70 18.73
N LEU A 76 -13.77 -9.83 19.92
CA LEU A 76 -13.17 -11.05 20.45
C LEU A 76 -13.97 -11.67 21.61
N GLU A 77 -15.29 -11.52 21.61
CA GLU A 77 -16.17 -12.11 22.63
C GLU A 77 -16.01 -13.65 22.74
N HIS A 78 -15.65 -14.32 21.66
CA HIS A 78 -15.38 -15.76 21.64
C HIS A 78 -14.14 -16.13 22.48
N LEU A 79 -13.23 -15.18 22.73
CA LEU A 79 -12.07 -15.31 23.62
C LEU A 79 -12.37 -14.79 25.05
N GLY A 80 -13.64 -14.54 25.38
CA GLY A 80 -14.09 -14.17 26.73
C GLY A 80 -14.05 -12.68 27.04
N TYR A 81 -13.58 -11.82 26.11
CA TYR A 81 -13.57 -10.37 26.32
C TYR A 81 -15.00 -9.81 26.45
N GLY A 82 -15.22 -8.96 27.47
CA GLY A 82 -16.54 -8.42 27.78
C GLY A 82 -17.47 -9.40 28.53
N LYS A 83 -17.12 -10.68 28.64
CA LYS A 83 -17.89 -11.69 29.43
C LYS A 83 -17.35 -11.86 30.84
N SER A 84 -16.05 -11.68 31.02
CA SER A 84 -15.42 -11.65 32.35
C SER A 84 -14.51 -10.41 32.45
N ASN A 85 -14.54 -9.77 33.63
CA ASN A 85 -13.68 -8.61 33.92
C ASN A 85 -12.19 -9.01 33.99
N ASP A 86 -11.90 -10.28 34.23
CA ASP A 86 -10.53 -10.80 34.33
C ASP A 86 -9.98 -11.31 32.98
N VAL A 87 -10.69 -11.02 31.87
CA VAL A 87 -10.16 -11.13 30.51
C VAL A 87 -9.86 -9.73 30.00
N ILE A 88 -8.60 -9.38 29.90
CA ILE A 88 -8.13 -8.03 29.58
C ILE A 88 -7.28 -8.03 28.31
N THR A 89 -7.07 -6.85 27.72
CA THR A 89 -6.14 -6.68 26.62
C THR A 89 -4.70 -6.45 27.12
N ARG A 90 -3.73 -6.55 26.22
CA ARG A 90 -2.33 -6.23 26.53
C ARG A 90 -2.14 -4.77 26.96
N GLU A 91 -2.93 -3.84 26.42
CA GLU A 91 -2.92 -2.43 26.78
C GLU A 91 -3.41 -2.22 28.24
N GLN A 92 -4.51 -2.87 28.58
CA GLN A 92 -5.04 -2.86 29.96
C GLN A 92 -4.04 -3.49 30.95
N MET A 93 -3.29 -4.51 30.49
CA MET A 93 -2.21 -5.08 31.27
C MET A 93 -1.05 -4.10 31.51
N GLU A 94 -0.67 -3.29 30.50
CA GLU A 94 0.31 -2.21 30.67
C GLU A 94 -0.20 -1.14 31.64
N GLU A 95 -1.47 -0.75 31.54
CA GLU A 95 -2.07 0.21 32.49
C GLU A 95 -2.00 -0.27 33.94
N LEU A 96 -2.29 -1.55 34.19
CA LEU A 96 -2.14 -2.16 35.50
C LEU A 96 -0.68 -2.14 35.96
N ALA A 97 0.25 -2.48 35.08
CA ALA A 97 1.69 -2.48 35.40
C ALA A 97 2.20 -1.06 35.70
N CYS A 98 1.79 -0.06 34.92
CA CYS A 98 2.11 1.35 35.17
C CYS A 98 1.51 1.86 36.49
N GLY A 99 0.38 1.32 36.94
CA GLY A 99 -0.20 1.58 38.25
C GLY A 99 0.61 0.98 39.42
N GLY A 100 1.72 0.32 39.13
CA GLY A 100 2.68 -0.23 40.09
C GLY A 100 2.27 -1.58 40.69
N LYS A 101 1.07 -2.10 40.40
CA LYS A 101 0.62 -3.39 40.92
C LYS A 101 -0.37 -4.06 39.98
N ILE A 102 0.03 -5.21 39.45
CA ILE A 102 -0.84 -6.04 38.63
C ILE A 102 -1.81 -6.82 39.51
N THR A 103 -3.09 -6.51 39.36
CA THR A 103 -4.17 -7.14 40.12
C THR A 103 -5.32 -7.54 39.20
N ARG A 104 -6.14 -8.49 39.65
CA ARG A 104 -7.37 -8.86 38.97
C ARG A 104 -8.38 -7.72 39.00
N PRO A 105 -8.94 -7.30 37.87
CA PRO A 105 -9.95 -6.27 37.84
C PRO A 105 -11.22 -6.59 38.64
N SER A 106 -11.58 -7.87 38.79
CA SER A 106 -12.80 -8.29 39.47
C SER A 106 -12.77 -8.14 40.99
N ASP A 107 -11.62 -8.32 41.65
CA ASP A 107 -11.52 -8.38 43.11
C ASP A 107 -10.25 -7.73 43.71
N GLY A 108 -9.37 -7.17 42.88
CA GLY A 108 -8.14 -6.49 43.30
C GLY A 108 -7.03 -7.41 43.86
N LYS A 109 -7.19 -8.72 43.76
CA LYS A 109 -6.16 -9.68 44.21
C LYS A 109 -5.04 -9.83 43.21
N ILE A 110 -3.85 -10.18 43.70
CA ILE A 110 -2.71 -10.55 42.85
C ILE A 110 -3.02 -11.90 42.22
N PRO A 111 -2.91 -12.02 40.88
CA PRO A 111 -3.14 -13.31 40.22
C PRO A 111 -2.00 -14.30 40.48
N GLU A 112 -2.35 -15.55 40.74
CA GLU A 112 -1.41 -16.67 40.89
C GLU A 112 -1.17 -17.38 39.56
N THR A 113 -2.17 -17.34 38.67
CA THR A 113 -2.09 -17.97 37.35
C THR A 113 -2.56 -16.99 36.28
N VAL A 114 -1.70 -16.69 35.32
CA VAL A 114 -2.00 -15.79 34.21
C VAL A 114 -1.77 -16.47 32.87
N THR A 115 -2.72 -16.33 31.95
CA THR A 115 -2.59 -16.89 30.60
C THR A 115 -2.60 -15.82 29.54
N PHE A 116 -1.58 -15.79 28.69
CA PHE A 116 -1.51 -14.93 27.49
C PHE A 116 -1.98 -15.69 26.27
N LEU A 117 -2.94 -15.13 25.55
CA LEU A 117 -3.42 -15.65 24.28
C LEU A 117 -2.81 -14.82 23.15
N LEU A 118 -1.79 -15.37 22.48
CA LEU A 118 -1.13 -14.69 21.39
C LEU A 118 -1.99 -14.71 20.12
N CYS A 119 -1.78 -13.71 19.25
CA CYS A 119 -2.51 -13.54 17.99
C CYS A 119 -4.03 -13.35 18.19
N ALA A 120 -4.48 -12.79 19.32
CA ALA A 120 -5.89 -12.48 19.54
C ALA A 120 -6.38 -11.45 18.50
N GLY A 121 -7.18 -11.87 17.53
CA GLY A 121 -7.64 -11.05 16.41
C GLY A 121 -6.58 -10.74 15.34
N SER A 122 -5.40 -11.42 15.38
CA SER A 122 -4.36 -11.33 14.35
C SER A 122 -4.09 -12.70 13.74
N ARG A 123 -3.60 -12.74 12.48
CA ARG A 123 -3.37 -13.97 11.71
C ARG A 123 -4.66 -14.82 11.61
N ASP A 124 -5.77 -14.13 11.45
CA ASP A 124 -7.11 -14.70 11.37
C ASP A 124 -7.86 -14.02 10.23
N GLU A 125 -8.35 -14.81 9.27
CA GLU A 125 -9.03 -14.30 8.08
C GLU A 125 -10.35 -13.58 8.39
N ASN A 126 -10.99 -13.92 9.54
CA ASN A 126 -12.21 -13.25 9.99
C ASN A 126 -11.95 -11.92 10.71
N HIS A 127 -10.70 -11.62 11.04
CA HIS A 127 -10.25 -10.42 11.75
C HIS A 127 -9.12 -9.74 10.98
N LEU A 128 -7.89 -9.77 11.52
CA LEU A 128 -6.70 -9.26 10.83
C LEU A 128 -5.88 -10.45 10.29
N PRO A 129 -5.79 -10.65 8.97
CA PRO A 129 -5.08 -11.81 8.41
C PRO A 129 -3.56 -11.70 8.55
N TYR A 130 -3.03 -10.53 8.87
CA TYR A 130 -1.60 -10.29 9.04
C TYR A 130 -1.13 -10.46 10.49
N CYS A 131 0.19 -10.61 10.66
CA CYS A 131 0.85 -10.56 11.96
C CYS A 131 1.13 -9.10 12.35
N SER A 132 0.75 -8.70 13.55
CA SER A 132 0.98 -7.34 14.07
C SER A 132 2.42 -7.08 14.53
N SER A 133 3.30 -8.10 14.51
CA SER A 133 4.75 -8.05 14.81
C SER A 133 5.16 -7.65 16.24
N ILE A 134 4.23 -7.19 17.07
CA ILE A 134 4.51 -6.68 18.42
C ILE A 134 4.01 -7.62 19.53
N CYS A 135 2.93 -8.39 19.27
CA CYS A 135 2.23 -9.14 20.31
C CYS A 135 3.11 -10.11 21.10
N CYS A 136 3.99 -10.85 20.43
CA CYS A 136 4.89 -11.82 21.09
C CYS A 136 5.82 -11.14 22.09
N MET A 137 6.49 -10.08 21.66
CA MET A 137 7.45 -9.37 22.51
C MET A 137 6.78 -8.68 23.70
N GLU A 138 5.63 -8.06 23.49
CA GLU A 138 4.88 -7.43 24.59
C GLU A 138 4.39 -8.47 25.60
N SER A 139 3.89 -9.62 25.15
CA SER A 139 3.48 -10.69 26.06
C SER A 139 4.65 -11.27 26.86
N LEU A 140 5.83 -11.42 26.25
CA LEU A 140 7.04 -11.84 26.96
C LEU A 140 7.47 -10.81 28.01
N LYS A 141 7.41 -9.52 27.67
CA LYS A 141 7.69 -8.41 28.58
C LYS A 141 6.72 -8.42 29.77
N GLN A 142 5.43 -8.55 29.51
CA GLN A 142 4.38 -8.58 30.53
C GLN A 142 4.44 -9.83 31.40
N ALA A 143 4.80 -10.98 30.84
CA ALA A 143 5.08 -12.20 31.60
C ALA A 143 6.21 -11.95 32.62
N LYS A 144 7.26 -11.23 32.23
CA LYS A 144 8.35 -10.85 33.14
C LYS A 144 7.90 -9.90 34.26
N TYR A 145 6.97 -8.97 33.98
CA TYR A 145 6.39 -8.12 35.02
C TYR A 145 5.67 -8.93 36.10
N ILE A 146 4.84 -9.91 35.69
CA ILE A 146 4.13 -10.79 36.62
C ILE A 146 5.09 -11.56 37.49
N ARG A 147 6.10 -12.20 36.88
CA ARG A 147 7.11 -12.99 37.62
C ARG A 147 7.95 -12.13 38.53
N THR A 148 8.24 -10.89 38.16
CA THR A 148 8.97 -9.94 39.01
C THR A 148 8.13 -9.54 40.22
N GLN A 149 6.83 -9.31 40.05
CA GLN A 149 5.91 -8.95 41.13
C GLN A 149 5.61 -10.14 42.07
N ASN A 150 5.40 -11.34 41.48
CA ASN A 150 5.07 -12.55 42.21
C ASN A 150 5.87 -13.75 41.65
N PRO A 151 7.03 -14.08 42.25
CA PRO A 151 7.87 -15.20 41.81
C PRO A 151 7.20 -16.58 41.84
N GLU A 152 6.12 -16.74 42.58
CA GLU A 152 5.37 -18.01 42.65
C GLU A 152 4.26 -18.09 41.59
N ALA A 153 3.96 -17.00 40.87
CA ALA A 153 2.93 -17.00 39.85
C ALA A 153 3.29 -17.91 38.67
N LYS A 154 2.30 -18.59 38.12
CA LYS A 154 2.44 -19.39 36.91
C LYS A 154 1.92 -18.59 35.71
N VAL A 155 2.75 -18.47 34.69
CA VAL A 155 2.41 -17.74 33.46
C VAL A 155 2.38 -18.70 32.28
N PHE A 156 1.26 -18.80 31.60
CA PHE A 156 1.11 -19.62 30.40
C PHE A 156 1.07 -18.72 29.17
N ILE A 157 1.85 -19.04 28.15
CA ILE A 157 1.87 -18.34 26.87
C ILE A 157 1.39 -19.31 25.80
N ILE A 158 0.18 -19.07 25.29
CA ILE A 158 -0.45 -19.88 24.26
C ILE A 158 -0.15 -19.24 22.91
N TYR A 159 0.50 -19.98 22.02
CA TYR A 159 1.00 -19.42 20.77
C TYR A 159 0.77 -20.37 19.58
N ARG A 160 0.66 -19.80 18.37
CA ARG A 160 0.78 -20.53 17.10
C ARG A 160 2.24 -20.63 16.67
N ASP A 161 2.93 -19.52 16.61
CA ASP A 161 4.37 -19.37 16.42
C ASP A 161 4.84 -18.14 17.21
N ILE A 162 6.00 -18.21 17.86
CA ILE A 162 6.62 -17.06 18.51
C ILE A 162 7.53 -16.36 17.50
N ARG A 163 7.37 -15.05 17.39
CA ARG A 163 8.15 -14.18 16.51
C ARG A 163 8.93 -13.18 17.35
N THR A 164 10.21 -13.42 17.44
CA THR A 164 11.20 -12.62 18.20
C THR A 164 12.43 -12.39 17.32
N PRO A 165 12.32 -11.58 16.24
CA PRO A 165 13.36 -11.44 15.25
C PRO A 165 14.61 -10.74 15.81
N GLY A 166 15.78 -11.10 15.28
CA GLY A 166 17.05 -10.46 15.58
C GLY A 166 17.42 -10.54 17.06
N LEU A 167 17.75 -9.42 17.66
CA LEU A 167 18.19 -9.33 19.06
C LEU A 167 17.13 -9.72 20.09
N TYR A 168 15.86 -9.71 19.72
CA TYR A 168 14.76 -10.16 20.61
C TYR A 168 14.81 -11.66 20.92
N GLU A 169 15.50 -12.46 20.11
CA GLU A 169 15.69 -13.90 20.38
C GLU A 169 16.42 -14.13 21.70
N SER A 170 17.40 -13.30 22.05
CA SER A 170 18.11 -13.39 23.33
C SER A 170 17.19 -13.14 24.52
N PHE A 171 16.27 -12.18 24.41
CA PHE A 171 15.27 -11.94 25.43
C PHE A 171 14.29 -13.11 25.55
N TYR A 172 13.79 -13.62 24.44
CA TYR A 172 12.91 -14.79 24.42
C TYR A 172 13.56 -16.00 25.11
N LYS A 173 14.83 -16.27 24.81
CA LYS A 173 15.59 -17.34 25.43
C LYS A 173 15.69 -17.14 26.96
N ALA A 174 16.00 -15.93 27.44
CA ALA A 174 16.04 -15.63 28.86
C ALA A 174 14.69 -15.81 29.57
N ILE A 175 13.57 -15.52 28.86
CA ILE A 175 12.21 -15.76 29.39
C ILE A 175 11.90 -17.27 29.46
N GLN A 176 12.39 -18.07 28.51
CA GLN A 176 12.21 -19.52 28.52
C GLN A 176 12.94 -20.20 29.69
N GLU A 177 13.99 -19.59 30.23
CA GLU A 177 14.74 -20.10 31.38
C GLU A 177 14.03 -19.87 32.73
N ASP A 178 12.94 -19.06 32.75
CA ASP A 178 12.12 -18.84 33.97
C ASP A 178 11.17 -20.03 34.19
N GLU A 179 11.40 -20.81 35.25
CA GLU A 179 10.65 -22.04 35.57
C GLU A 179 9.15 -21.81 35.81
N GLY A 180 8.71 -20.57 36.03
CA GLY A 180 7.30 -20.21 36.21
C GLY A 180 6.61 -19.78 34.92
N ILE A 181 7.29 -19.79 33.75
CA ILE A 181 6.72 -19.41 32.45
C ILE A 181 6.62 -20.63 31.54
N PHE A 182 5.41 -20.99 31.15
CA PHE A 182 5.10 -22.18 30.38
C PHE A 182 4.67 -21.81 28.96
N PHE A 183 5.34 -22.38 27.97
CA PHE A 183 5.04 -22.16 26.55
C PHE A 183 4.24 -23.32 25.99
N THR A 184 3.04 -23.05 25.48
CA THR A 184 2.15 -24.06 24.92
C THR A 184 1.79 -23.70 23.47
N LYS A 185 2.23 -24.52 22.52
CA LYS A 185 1.84 -24.37 21.13
C LYS A 185 0.46 -24.97 20.91
N GLY A 186 -0.51 -24.15 20.50
CA GLY A 186 -1.87 -24.63 20.30
C GLY A 186 -2.83 -23.55 19.82
N GLU A 187 -4.06 -23.98 19.61
CA GLU A 187 -5.18 -23.12 19.22
C GLU A 187 -6.19 -23.07 20.36
N VAL A 188 -6.67 -21.86 20.67
CA VAL A 188 -7.71 -21.68 21.70
C VAL A 188 -9.04 -22.18 21.14
N ALA A 189 -9.63 -23.16 21.80
CA ALA A 189 -10.91 -23.73 21.44
C ALA A 189 -12.08 -23.00 22.12
N ALA A 190 -11.93 -22.64 23.41
CA ALA A 190 -12.93 -21.90 24.16
C ALA A 190 -12.29 -21.15 25.34
N VAL A 191 -12.93 -20.06 25.73
CA VAL A 191 -12.65 -19.32 26.97
C VAL A 191 -13.97 -19.13 27.72
N SER A 192 -14.02 -19.56 28.98
CA SER A 192 -15.23 -19.48 29.79
C SER A 192 -14.90 -19.21 31.27
N GLU A 193 -15.74 -18.45 31.97
CA GLU A 193 -15.63 -18.27 33.41
C GLU A 193 -16.31 -19.45 34.12
N ASN A 194 -15.63 -20.06 35.08
CA ASN A 194 -16.20 -21.16 35.89
C ASN A 194 -16.83 -20.62 37.20
N GLY A 195 -17.56 -21.49 37.92
CA GLY A 195 -18.25 -21.09 39.15
C GLY A 195 -17.37 -20.56 40.29
N ASN A 196 -16.06 -20.74 40.20
CA ASN A 196 -15.04 -20.26 41.18
C ASN A 196 -14.41 -18.92 40.77
N LYS A 197 -14.97 -18.23 39.79
CA LYS A 197 -14.42 -16.97 39.21
C LYS A 197 -13.01 -17.17 38.61
N LYS A 198 -12.65 -18.39 38.21
CA LYS A 198 -11.47 -18.65 37.41
C LYS A 198 -11.90 -18.77 35.94
N ILE A 199 -10.98 -18.39 35.07
CA ILE A 199 -11.18 -18.44 33.63
C ILE A 199 -10.58 -19.76 33.11
N ALA A 200 -11.44 -20.63 32.59
CA ALA A 200 -11.03 -21.86 31.92
C ALA A 200 -10.69 -21.54 30.47
N VAL A 201 -9.47 -21.85 30.05
CA VAL A 201 -8.99 -21.76 28.68
C VAL A 201 -8.79 -23.17 28.14
N ASP A 202 -9.61 -23.56 27.17
CA ASP A 202 -9.52 -24.85 26.48
C ASP A 202 -8.65 -24.69 25.22
N ILE A 203 -7.63 -25.53 25.10
CA ILE A 203 -6.59 -25.41 24.08
C ILE A 203 -6.40 -26.76 23.39
N LYS A 204 -6.43 -26.75 22.07
CA LYS A 204 -5.94 -27.85 21.25
C LYS A 204 -4.43 -27.78 21.14
N ASN A 205 -3.72 -28.57 21.94
CA ASN A 205 -2.26 -28.59 21.92
C ASN A 205 -1.76 -29.29 20.66
N THR A 206 -1.15 -28.54 19.75
CA THR A 206 -0.68 -29.06 18.47
C THR A 206 0.66 -29.80 18.53
N LEU A 207 1.38 -29.70 19.65
CA LEU A 207 2.62 -30.47 19.86
C LEU A 207 2.33 -31.87 20.43
N LEU A 208 1.41 -31.96 21.40
CA LEU A 208 1.08 -33.22 22.06
C LEU A 208 -0.08 -33.97 21.37
N GLY A 209 -0.89 -33.24 20.58
CA GLY A 209 -2.09 -33.78 19.95
C GLY A 209 -3.24 -34.03 20.95
N GLU A 210 -3.20 -33.37 22.11
CA GLU A 210 -4.18 -33.52 23.18
C GLU A 210 -4.86 -32.18 23.47
N ASP A 211 -6.13 -32.26 23.94
CA ASP A 211 -6.84 -31.10 24.45
C ASP A 211 -6.45 -30.86 25.91
N ILE A 212 -6.05 -29.66 26.24
CA ILE A 212 -5.67 -29.25 27.59
C ILE A 212 -6.56 -28.10 28.07
N ARG A 213 -6.82 -28.09 29.38
CA ARG A 213 -7.53 -26.99 30.05
C ARG A 213 -6.63 -26.33 31.06
N ILE A 214 -6.54 -24.99 31.00
CA ILE A 214 -5.81 -24.16 31.96
C ILE A 214 -6.82 -23.31 32.71
N GLU A 215 -6.80 -23.36 34.04
CA GLU A 215 -7.59 -22.48 34.89
C GLU A 215 -6.74 -21.28 35.33
N SER A 216 -7.15 -20.10 34.92
CA SER A 216 -6.40 -18.84 35.12
C SER A 216 -7.16 -17.86 35.99
N ASP A 217 -6.44 -17.07 36.76
CA ASP A 217 -6.97 -15.94 37.51
C ASP A 217 -7.13 -14.70 36.63
N LEU A 218 -6.28 -14.59 35.60
CA LEU A 218 -6.27 -13.48 34.65
C LEU A 218 -5.92 -14.02 33.26
N VAL A 219 -6.64 -13.58 32.24
CA VAL A 219 -6.32 -13.88 30.84
C VAL A 219 -6.02 -12.58 30.11
N VAL A 220 -4.89 -12.55 29.38
CA VAL A 220 -4.44 -11.39 28.61
C VAL A 220 -4.52 -11.72 27.13
N LEU A 221 -5.35 -10.96 26.42
CA LEU A 221 -5.47 -11.05 24.97
C LEU A 221 -4.38 -10.18 24.32
N ALA A 222 -3.44 -10.82 23.66
CA ALA A 222 -2.42 -10.14 22.87
C ALA A 222 -3.04 -9.70 21.53
N THR A 223 -3.82 -8.63 21.59
CA THR A 223 -4.58 -8.07 20.47
C THR A 223 -3.65 -7.57 19.38
N GLY A 224 -4.11 -7.65 18.13
CA GLY A 224 -3.42 -7.09 16.98
C GLY A 224 -3.38 -5.56 17.00
N MET A 225 -2.89 -4.98 15.92
CA MET A 225 -2.89 -3.54 15.70
C MET A 225 -3.48 -3.17 14.35
N THR A 226 -4.09 -1.98 14.28
CA THR A 226 -4.57 -1.34 13.04
C THR A 226 -3.92 0.03 12.89
N PRO A 227 -3.56 0.47 11.67
CA PRO A 227 -2.95 1.78 11.45
C PRO A 227 -3.97 2.89 11.72
N THR A 228 -3.51 4.03 12.20
CA THR A 228 -4.36 5.20 12.43
C THR A 228 -5.03 5.71 11.16
N THR A 229 -4.39 5.53 10.01
CA THR A 229 -4.95 5.85 8.68
C THR A 229 -6.11 4.93 8.26
N GLY A 230 -6.31 3.82 8.96
CA GLY A 230 -7.42 2.88 8.74
C GLY A 230 -8.69 3.21 9.52
N ILE A 231 -8.71 4.34 10.26
CA ILE A 231 -9.81 4.70 11.16
C ILE A 231 -10.54 5.91 10.59
N GLY A 232 -11.82 5.76 10.32
CA GLY A 232 -12.65 6.84 9.82
C GLY A 232 -13.77 6.33 8.92
N GLU A 233 -14.46 7.25 8.27
CA GLU A 233 -15.51 6.98 7.31
C GLU A 233 -14.91 6.69 5.92
N GLU A 234 -15.36 5.63 5.26
CA GLU A 234 -14.98 5.35 3.88
C GLU A 234 -15.66 6.32 2.92
N ILE A 235 -14.85 6.99 2.09
CA ILE A 235 -15.32 7.89 1.04
C ILE A 235 -14.82 7.34 -0.30
N LYS A 236 -15.74 7.15 -1.24
CA LYS A 236 -15.39 6.87 -2.65
C LYS A 236 -15.19 8.17 -3.41
N ILE A 237 -13.99 8.36 -3.94
CA ILE A 237 -13.64 9.53 -4.73
C ILE A 237 -13.82 9.20 -6.21
N SER A 238 -14.66 9.99 -6.86
CA SER A 238 -15.05 9.88 -8.28
C SER A 238 -15.83 8.65 -8.70
N ALA A 239 -16.66 8.82 -9.71
CA ALA A 239 -17.63 7.91 -10.33
C ALA A 239 -19.08 7.99 -9.80
N GLU A 240 -19.41 8.75 -8.77
CA GLU A 240 -20.82 8.90 -8.35
C GLU A 240 -21.70 9.57 -9.40
N GLU A 241 -21.16 10.47 -10.23
CA GLU A 241 -21.91 11.14 -11.29
C GLU A 241 -22.13 10.23 -12.52
N GLU A 242 -21.20 9.33 -12.84
CA GLU A 242 -21.35 8.36 -13.94
C GLU A 242 -22.23 7.17 -13.56
N ALA A 243 -22.15 6.70 -12.31
CA ALA A 243 -23.04 5.66 -11.79
C ALA A 243 -24.51 6.12 -11.77
N LYS A 244 -24.78 7.40 -11.51
CA LYS A 244 -26.12 8.00 -11.59
C LYS A 244 -26.66 8.09 -13.02
N LYS A 245 -25.82 7.99 -14.06
CA LYS A 245 -26.20 7.99 -15.48
C LYS A 245 -26.47 6.60 -16.06
N GLY A 246 -26.47 5.54 -15.23
CA GLY A 246 -26.80 4.18 -15.65
C GLY A 246 -25.76 3.50 -16.54
N GLN A 247 -24.51 3.95 -16.54
CA GLN A 247 -23.41 3.25 -17.20
C GLN A 247 -22.91 2.10 -16.30
N GLU A 248 -23.08 0.88 -16.76
CA GLU A 248 -22.75 -0.37 -16.06
C GLU A 248 -21.26 -0.56 -15.71
N SER A 249 -20.38 0.36 -16.10
CA SER A 249 -18.94 0.25 -15.83
C SER A 249 -18.31 1.64 -15.70
N ALA A 250 -18.24 2.13 -14.48
CA ALA A 250 -17.39 3.28 -14.13
C ALA A 250 -15.91 2.86 -13.99
N PRO A 251 -14.93 3.77 -14.22
CA PRO A 251 -13.54 3.47 -13.93
C PRO A 251 -13.34 3.14 -12.44
N PRO A 252 -12.34 2.33 -12.09
CA PRO A 252 -12.08 1.97 -10.70
C PRO A 252 -11.89 3.23 -9.84
N ALA A 253 -12.83 3.46 -8.93
CA ALA A 253 -12.79 4.60 -8.01
C ALA A 253 -11.75 4.38 -6.91
N ASP A 254 -11.14 5.47 -6.42
CA ASP A 254 -10.35 5.43 -5.20
C ASP A 254 -11.26 5.43 -3.98
N THR A 255 -10.97 4.55 -3.02
CA THR A 255 -11.54 4.61 -1.69
C THR A 255 -10.56 5.30 -0.77
N ILE A 256 -11.03 6.26 0.01
CA ILE A 256 -10.24 6.99 1.01
C ILE A 256 -10.93 6.84 2.35
N ILE A 257 -10.13 6.68 3.40
CA ILE A 257 -10.64 6.71 4.78
C ILE A 257 -10.44 8.13 5.31
N LYS A 258 -11.53 8.82 5.66
CA LYS A 258 -11.49 10.15 6.27
C LYS A 258 -11.05 10.03 7.72
N SER A 259 -9.75 9.93 7.91
CA SER A 259 -9.11 9.80 9.23
C SER A 259 -8.94 11.14 9.96
N ASN A 260 -9.12 12.27 9.27
CA ASN A 260 -8.88 13.63 9.76
C ASN A 260 -7.43 13.86 10.23
N ILE A 261 -6.47 13.18 9.61
CA ILE A 261 -5.05 13.28 9.94
C ILE A 261 -4.38 14.36 9.09
N LEU A 262 -4.56 14.31 7.76
CA LEU A 262 -3.89 15.20 6.82
C LEU A 262 -4.76 16.38 6.36
N ASN A 263 -6.03 16.14 6.15
CA ASN A 263 -6.99 17.14 5.66
C ASN A 263 -6.48 17.88 4.41
N LEU A 264 -6.05 17.13 3.38
CA LEU A 264 -5.50 17.66 2.14
C LEU A 264 -6.55 18.41 1.32
N GLU A 265 -6.21 19.59 0.83
CA GLU A 265 -7.01 20.32 -0.16
C GLU A 265 -6.75 19.79 -1.59
N TYR A 266 -6.96 18.48 -1.79
CA TYR A 266 -6.77 17.79 -3.06
C TYR A 266 -8.12 17.39 -3.66
N ARG A 267 -8.28 17.55 -4.99
CA ARG A 267 -9.46 17.07 -5.71
C ARG A 267 -9.68 15.56 -5.52
N GLN A 268 -8.61 14.81 -5.33
CA GLN A 268 -8.59 13.37 -5.15
C GLN A 268 -8.76 12.93 -3.67
N GLY A 269 -9.25 13.82 -2.84
CA GLY A 269 -9.64 13.53 -1.46
C GLY A 269 -8.66 14.03 -0.38
N PRO A 270 -9.16 14.15 0.85
CA PRO A 270 -8.46 14.81 1.95
C PRO A 270 -7.35 13.96 2.59
N GLU A 271 -7.27 12.68 2.27
CA GLU A 271 -6.35 11.74 2.92
C GLU A 271 -5.57 10.90 1.90
N ILE A 272 -4.67 10.08 2.40
CA ILE A 272 -3.91 9.11 1.60
C ILE A 272 -4.81 7.92 1.27
N PRO A 273 -4.89 7.47 0.02
CA PRO A 273 -5.55 6.21 -0.31
C PRO A 273 -4.90 5.03 0.43
N PRO A 274 -5.68 4.22 1.14
CA PRO A 274 -5.19 3.09 1.89
C PRO A 274 -5.23 1.79 1.09
N LEU A 275 -4.46 0.80 1.53
CA LEU A 275 -4.66 -0.61 1.24
C LEU A 275 -5.88 -1.15 2.01
N LYS A 276 -6.30 -2.38 1.70
CA LYS A 276 -7.47 -3.06 2.27
C LYS A 276 -7.61 -2.96 3.80
N TYR A 277 -6.49 -2.93 4.53
CA TYR A 277 -6.49 -2.91 6.00
C TYR A 277 -6.08 -1.55 6.58
N GLY A 278 -6.19 -0.48 5.79
CA GLY A 278 -5.99 0.89 6.24
C GLY A 278 -4.54 1.40 6.21
N PHE A 279 -3.56 0.57 5.88
CA PHE A 279 -2.18 1.02 5.67
C PHE A 279 -2.08 1.89 4.42
N PRO A 280 -1.21 2.92 4.40
CA PRO A 280 -1.01 3.74 3.21
C PRO A 280 -0.64 2.91 1.99
N ASP A 281 -1.35 3.14 0.87
CA ASP A 281 -1.08 2.45 -0.38
C ASP A 281 0.27 2.88 -0.96
N SER A 282 1.19 1.94 -1.12
CA SER A 282 2.53 2.14 -1.66
C SER A 282 3.06 0.87 -2.32
N HIS A 283 4.05 1.02 -3.18
CA HIS A 283 4.80 -0.13 -3.69
C HIS A 283 5.85 -0.55 -2.63
N PHE A 284 5.46 -1.48 -1.76
CA PHE A 284 6.22 -1.82 -0.54
C PHE A 284 7.64 -2.36 -0.79
N ILE A 285 7.93 -2.91 -1.98
CA ILE A 285 9.26 -3.41 -2.35
C ILE A 285 10.14 -2.28 -2.89
N CYS A 286 9.67 -1.57 -3.93
CA CYS A 286 10.49 -0.58 -4.64
C CYS A 286 10.44 0.82 -3.99
N PHE A 287 9.34 1.15 -3.32
CA PHE A 287 9.10 2.49 -2.77
C PHE A 287 8.48 2.43 -1.37
N PRO A 288 9.17 1.79 -0.40
CA PRO A 288 8.55 1.35 0.86
C PRO A 288 8.04 2.49 1.76
N TYR A 289 8.55 3.68 1.63
CA TYR A 289 8.15 4.84 2.46
C TYR A 289 7.18 5.77 1.76
N GLU A 290 7.02 5.62 0.44
CA GLU A 290 6.20 6.52 -0.34
C GLU A 290 4.71 6.21 -0.18
N THR A 291 3.90 7.25 -0.27
CA THR A 291 2.45 7.12 -0.34
C THR A 291 1.97 7.52 -1.74
N ARG A 292 0.70 7.33 -2.03
CA ARG A 292 0.11 7.80 -3.29
C ARG A 292 0.00 9.33 -3.40
N ARG A 293 0.32 10.07 -2.36
CA ARG A 293 0.44 11.53 -2.41
C ARG A 293 1.90 11.90 -2.41
N THR A 294 2.40 12.38 -3.55
CA THR A 294 3.83 12.71 -3.73
C THR A 294 4.29 13.71 -2.67
N GLY A 295 5.47 13.48 -2.09
CA GLY A 295 6.05 14.31 -1.03
C GLY A 295 5.50 14.03 0.38
N ILE A 296 4.57 13.07 0.50
CA ILE A 296 4.05 12.60 1.78
C ILE A 296 4.50 11.15 1.94
N TYR A 297 5.27 10.90 2.97
CA TYR A 297 5.86 9.61 3.32
C TYR A 297 5.22 9.03 4.56
N ALA A 298 5.37 7.73 4.79
CA ALA A 298 4.89 7.07 5.98
C ALA A 298 6.05 6.32 6.66
N ALA A 299 6.09 6.32 7.99
CA ALA A 299 7.10 5.64 8.79
C ALA A 299 6.48 4.97 10.02
N GLY A 300 7.06 3.85 10.43
CA GLY A 300 6.66 3.13 11.63
C GLY A 300 5.37 2.32 11.46
N SER A 301 4.67 2.09 12.56
CA SER A 301 3.52 1.18 12.59
C SER A 301 2.29 1.67 11.82
N VAL A 302 2.23 2.94 11.42
CA VAL A 302 1.22 3.42 10.47
C VAL A 302 1.47 2.89 9.05
N ARG A 303 2.74 2.66 8.67
CA ARG A 303 3.12 2.17 7.35
C ARG A 303 2.95 0.66 7.20
N SER A 304 3.35 -0.08 8.20
CA SER A 304 3.27 -1.55 8.22
C SER A 304 3.38 -2.09 9.63
N PRO A 305 2.95 -3.35 9.89
CA PRO A 305 3.16 -4.00 11.16
C PRO A 305 4.66 -4.29 11.37
N ILE A 306 5.33 -3.51 12.20
CA ILE A 306 6.75 -3.62 12.51
C ILE A 306 7.01 -3.45 14.00
N ASP A 307 8.12 -4.01 14.46
CA ASP A 307 8.60 -3.88 15.85
C ASP A 307 9.32 -2.54 16.09
N GLN A 308 9.65 -2.24 17.33
CA GLN A 308 10.23 -0.96 17.70
C GLN A 308 11.64 -0.72 17.11
N ILE A 309 12.46 -1.75 16.96
CA ILE A 309 13.81 -1.61 16.35
C ILE A 309 13.64 -1.27 14.88
N SER A 310 12.83 -2.02 14.18
CA SER A 310 12.50 -1.77 12.76
C SER A 310 11.85 -0.40 12.55
N THR A 311 11.05 0.09 13.52
CA THR A 311 10.46 1.45 13.47
C THR A 311 11.53 2.55 13.45
N ILE A 312 12.62 2.40 14.20
CA ILE A 312 13.72 3.38 14.24
C ILE A 312 14.43 3.43 12.87
N GLU A 313 14.72 2.27 12.29
CA GLU A 313 15.32 2.17 10.96
C GLU A 313 14.40 2.72 9.88
N ASP A 314 13.11 2.43 9.99
CA ASP A 314 12.05 2.90 9.10
C ASP A 314 11.94 4.43 9.10
N ALA A 315 12.01 5.04 10.28
CA ALA A 315 12.01 6.49 10.44
C ALA A 315 13.20 7.16 9.73
N ALA A 316 14.39 6.57 9.84
CA ALA A 316 15.59 7.06 9.16
C ALA A 316 15.44 6.98 7.63
N GLY A 317 14.88 5.88 7.11
CA GLY A 317 14.60 5.71 5.69
C GLY A 317 13.57 6.71 5.15
N ALA A 318 12.49 6.95 5.88
CA ALA A 318 11.47 7.93 5.52
C ALA A 318 12.03 9.37 5.56
N ALA A 319 12.85 9.70 6.56
CA ALA A 319 13.51 11.00 6.64
C ALA A 319 14.44 11.25 5.43
N LEU A 320 15.22 10.24 5.02
CA LEU A 320 16.05 10.34 3.81
C LEU A 320 15.21 10.60 2.56
N LYS A 321 14.06 9.93 2.42
CA LYS A 321 13.12 10.19 1.31
C LYS A 321 12.55 11.61 1.35
N ALA A 322 12.24 12.12 2.53
CA ALA A 322 11.78 13.50 2.69
C ALA A 322 12.86 14.50 2.24
N ILE A 323 14.12 14.30 2.59
CA ILE A 323 15.26 15.11 2.13
C ILE A 323 15.40 15.06 0.60
N GLN A 324 15.39 13.86 0.02
CA GLN A 324 15.45 13.68 -1.44
C GLN A 324 14.30 14.40 -2.15
N CYS A 325 13.10 14.38 -1.57
CA CYS A 325 11.95 15.10 -2.11
C CYS A 325 12.21 16.60 -2.19
N VAL A 326 12.69 17.21 -1.10
CA VAL A 326 12.98 18.64 -1.05
C VAL A 326 14.05 19.02 -2.08
N GLU A 327 15.11 18.23 -2.17
CA GLU A 327 16.21 18.48 -3.11
C GLU A 327 15.79 18.35 -4.58
N THR A 328 15.02 17.30 -4.92
CA THR A 328 14.57 17.07 -6.31
C THR A 328 13.54 18.11 -6.74
N THR A 329 12.60 18.48 -5.86
CA THR A 329 11.62 19.54 -6.17
C THR A 329 12.27 20.91 -6.33
N ALA A 330 13.33 21.21 -5.58
CA ALA A 330 14.11 22.43 -5.75
C ALA A 330 14.78 22.54 -7.14
N ARG A 331 15.11 21.40 -7.77
CA ARG A 331 15.65 21.34 -9.13
C ARG A 331 14.57 21.23 -10.22
N GLY A 332 13.28 21.14 -9.86
CA GLY A 332 12.17 20.93 -10.79
C GLY A 332 12.10 19.53 -11.37
N GLU A 333 12.78 18.56 -10.76
CA GLU A 333 12.82 17.17 -11.18
C GLU A 333 11.63 16.36 -10.61
N ALA A 334 11.35 15.21 -11.24
CA ALA A 334 10.42 14.23 -10.68
C ALA A 334 11.00 13.64 -9.39
N VAL A 335 10.18 13.57 -8.35
CA VAL A 335 10.59 12.98 -7.08
C VAL A 335 10.88 11.49 -7.26
N HIS A 336 9.88 10.72 -7.71
CA HIS A 336 10.00 9.28 -7.89
C HIS A 336 8.75 8.74 -8.62
N PRO A 337 8.81 7.65 -9.39
CA PRO A 337 9.97 6.80 -9.74
C PRO A 337 10.86 7.37 -10.85
N ARG A 338 10.47 8.43 -11.50
CA ARG A 338 11.20 9.04 -12.62
C ARG A 338 12.13 10.16 -12.16
N SER A 339 12.92 9.90 -11.12
CA SER A 339 13.91 10.85 -10.62
C SER A 339 14.81 11.33 -11.75
N GLY A 340 15.07 12.64 -11.79
CA GLY A 340 15.82 13.30 -12.87
C GLY A 340 14.99 13.71 -14.10
N ASP A 341 13.74 13.27 -14.23
CA ASP A 341 12.84 13.74 -15.30
C ASP A 341 12.31 15.14 -14.94
N MET A 342 12.58 16.11 -15.80
CA MET A 342 12.16 17.51 -15.66
C MET A 342 10.86 17.83 -16.42
N SER A 343 10.32 16.87 -17.18
CA SER A 343 9.08 17.08 -17.92
C SER A 343 7.88 17.20 -16.98
N TYR A 344 6.83 17.85 -17.43
CA TYR A 344 5.56 17.99 -16.71
C TYR A 344 4.40 17.99 -17.71
N PRO A 345 3.14 17.79 -17.24
CA PRO A 345 2.01 17.78 -18.14
C PRO A 345 1.72 19.18 -18.70
N GLU A 346 1.95 19.35 -19.99
CA GLU A 346 1.58 20.52 -20.78
C GLU A 346 0.16 20.34 -21.29
N LEU A 347 -0.69 21.38 -21.18
CA LEU A 347 -2.12 21.31 -21.49
C LEU A 347 -2.48 22.23 -22.64
N PHE A 348 -3.03 21.66 -23.70
CA PHE A 348 -3.60 22.44 -24.81
C PHE A 348 -5.10 22.73 -24.54
N MET A 349 -5.36 23.71 -23.68
CA MET A 349 -6.68 23.99 -23.10
C MET A 349 -7.77 24.35 -24.12
N GLN A 350 -7.43 24.84 -25.32
CA GLN A 350 -8.41 25.21 -26.36
C GLN A 350 -9.32 24.05 -26.78
N ARG A 351 -8.89 22.80 -26.55
CA ARG A 351 -9.65 21.59 -26.89
C ARG A 351 -10.19 20.86 -25.65
N CYS A 352 -10.04 21.43 -24.47
CA CYS A 352 -10.52 20.82 -23.23
C CYS A 352 -12.06 20.85 -23.18
N THR A 353 -12.67 19.68 -22.95
CA THR A 353 -14.12 19.51 -22.79
C THR A 353 -14.58 19.41 -21.34
N GLN A 354 -13.71 19.70 -20.37
CA GLN A 354 -13.94 19.62 -18.92
C GLN A 354 -14.53 18.26 -18.46
N CYS A 355 -14.14 17.17 -19.13
CA CYS A 355 -14.63 15.82 -18.85
C CYS A 355 -14.12 15.21 -17.53
N LYS A 356 -13.24 15.89 -16.80
CA LYS A 356 -12.64 15.53 -15.49
C LYS A 356 -11.78 14.26 -15.48
N ARG A 357 -11.72 13.44 -16.51
CA ARG A 357 -10.99 12.15 -16.51
C ARG A 357 -9.54 12.28 -16.07
N CYS A 358 -8.81 13.29 -16.51
CA CYS A 358 -7.41 13.48 -16.13
C CYS A 358 -7.23 13.85 -14.66
N THR A 359 -8.22 14.52 -14.04
CA THR A 359 -8.19 14.92 -12.64
C THR A 359 -8.62 13.76 -11.74
N GLU A 360 -9.55 12.94 -12.18
CA GLU A 360 -10.09 11.80 -11.45
C GLU A 360 -9.18 10.56 -11.52
N GLU A 361 -8.67 10.22 -12.71
CA GLU A 361 -7.83 9.04 -12.89
C GLU A 361 -6.38 9.21 -12.42
N CYS A 362 -5.94 10.45 -12.05
CA CYS A 362 -4.59 10.67 -11.57
C CYS A 362 -4.37 10.05 -10.18
N PRO A 363 -3.58 8.95 -10.04
CA PRO A 363 -3.45 8.28 -8.75
C PRO A 363 -2.67 9.09 -7.71
N PHE A 364 -1.94 10.14 -8.14
CA PHE A 364 -1.01 10.90 -7.30
C PHE A 364 -1.52 12.28 -6.86
N GLY A 365 -2.74 12.64 -7.26
CA GLY A 365 -3.32 13.93 -6.90
C GLY A 365 -2.62 15.12 -7.58
N THR A 366 -2.09 14.94 -8.80
CA THR A 366 -1.41 15.99 -9.55
C THR A 366 -2.31 17.17 -9.88
N TYR A 367 -3.59 16.91 -10.17
CA TYR A 367 -4.50 17.92 -10.66
C TYR A 367 -5.48 18.40 -9.60
N ASN A 368 -5.63 19.70 -9.48
CA ASN A 368 -6.82 20.34 -8.93
C ASN A 368 -7.71 20.81 -10.10
N GLU A 369 -8.83 21.42 -9.80
CA GLU A 369 -9.77 21.97 -10.77
C GLU A 369 -10.11 23.42 -10.42
N ASP A 370 -10.33 24.25 -11.44
CA ASP A 370 -10.91 25.56 -11.22
C ASP A 370 -12.46 25.49 -11.15
N GLU A 371 -13.11 26.64 -10.94
CA GLU A 371 -14.57 26.74 -10.85
C GLU A 371 -15.30 26.23 -12.11
N LYS A 372 -14.62 26.17 -13.26
CA LYS A 372 -15.14 25.69 -14.55
C LYS A 372 -14.78 24.22 -14.81
N CYS A 373 -14.24 23.52 -13.82
CA CYS A 373 -13.70 22.16 -13.94
C CYS A 373 -12.55 22.01 -14.94
N ASN A 374 -11.78 23.08 -15.19
CA ASN A 374 -10.54 22.96 -15.94
C ASN A 374 -9.46 22.33 -15.07
N PRO A 375 -8.65 21.40 -15.60
CA PRO A 375 -7.56 20.79 -14.86
C PRO A 375 -6.44 21.80 -14.56
N LEU A 376 -6.04 21.89 -13.30
CA LEU A 376 -4.94 22.69 -12.81
C LEU A 376 -3.80 21.77 -12.35
N PRO A 377 -2.78 21.49 -13.18
CA PRO A 377 -1.69 20.59 -12.82
C PRO A 377 -0.76 21.24 -11.80
N ASN A 378 -0.43 20.49 -10.75
CA ASN A 378 0.66 20.82 -9.86
C ASN A 378 1.90 20.02 -10.25
N LEU A 379 2.96 20.70 -10.68
CA LEU A 379 4.11 20.09 -11.33
C LEU A 379 4.90 19.18 -10.39
N THR A 380 5.06 19.58 -9.12
CA THR A 380 5.84 18.80 -8.14
C THR A 380 5.08 17.62 -7.55
N ARG A 381 3.75 17.58 -7.69
CA ARG A 381 2.96 16.38 -7.37
C ARG A 381 3.05 15.31 -8.46
N CYS A 382 3.44 15.69 -9.69
CA CYS A 382 3.42 14.81 -10.85
C CYS A 382 4.58 13.79 -10.82
N ARG A 383 4.25 12.49 -10.99
CA ARG A 383 5.24 11.41 -11.14
C ARG A 383 5.59 11.08 -12.59
N ARG A 384 5.15 11.86 -13.55
CA ARG A 384 5.46 11.76 -14.98
C ARG A 384 5.10 10.40 -15.63
N CYS A 385 4.11 9.68 -15.09
CA CYS A 385 3.69 8.38 -15.62
C CYS A 385 2.95 8.45 -16.97
N GLY A 386 2.25 9.57 -17.25
CA GLY A 386 1.45 9.74 -18.46
C GLY A 386 0.04 9.15 -18.41
N ILE A 387 -0.45 8.62 -17.27
CA ILE A 387 -1.81 8.05 -17.14
C ILE A 387 -2.87 9.06 -17.62
N CYS A 388 -2.75 10.34 -17.23
CA CYS A 388 -3.64 11.41 -17.67
C CYS A 388 -3.64 11.62 -19.19
N MET A 389 -2.52 11.36 -19.87
CA MET A 389 -2.43 11.42 -21.34
C MET A 389 -3.27 10.31 -21.98
N GLY A 390 -3.22 9.10 -21.40
CA GLY A 390 -4.07 7.98 -21.83
C GLY A 390 -5.55 8.17 -21.54
N SER A 391 -5.88 8.88 -20.46
CA SER A 391 -7.26 9.17 -20.04
C SER A 391 -7.94 10.23 -20.92
N CYS A 392 -7.18 11.13 -21.54
CA CYS A 392 -7.72 12.30 -22.23
C CYS A 392 -8.26 11.96 -23.62
N PRO A 393 -9.58 12.01 -23.87
CA PRO A 393 -10.15 11.74 -25.19
C PRO A 393 -9.77 12.81 -26.22
N GLU A 394 -9.59 14.07 -25.78
CA GLU A 394 -9.26 15.20 -26.64
C GLU A 394 -7.74 15.35 -26.87
N ARG A 395 -6.91 14.50 -26.25
CA ARG A 395 -5.46 14.48 -26.44
C ARG A 395 -4.78 15.82 -26.14
N ILE A 396 -5.28 16.52 -25.13
CA ILE A 396 -4.75 17.84 -24.76
C ILE A 396 -3.50 17.80 -23.90
N ILE A 397 -3.14 16.62 -23.40
CA ILE A 397 -2.07 16.43 -22.42
C ILE A 397 -0.83 15.85 -23.11
N SER A 398 0.28 16.51 -22.96
CA SER A 398 1.60 16.07 -23.46
C SER A 398 2.67 16.27 -22.40
N PHE A 399 3.79 15.60 -22.56
CA PHE A 399 5.03 15.83 -21.83
C PHE A 399 6.13 16.15 -22.85
N LYS A 400 7.12 16.92 -22.45
CA LYS A 400 8.33 17.06 -23.25
C LYS A 400 8.95 15.69 -23.50
N ASP A 401 9.26 15.37 -24.74
CA ASP A 401 9.84 14.10 -25.18
C ASP A 401 8.97 12.85 -24.89
N TYR A 402 7.66 13.05 -24.59
CA TYR A 402 6.68 11.99 -24.44
C TYR A 402 5.26 12.51 -24.68
N SER A 403 4.77 12.43 -25.90
CA SER A 403 3.45 12.93 -26.29
C SER A 403 2.63 11.89 -27.05
N VAL A 404 1.33 12.14 -27.17
CA VAL A 404 0.44 11.28 -27.98
C VAL A 404 0.93 11.25 -29.43
N ASP A 405 1.35 12.42 -29.97
CA ASP A 405 1.80 12.52 -31.36
C ASP A 405 3.16 11.87 -31.57
N MET A 406 4.06 11.91 -30.59
CA MET A 406 5.37 11.24 -30.66
C MET A 406 5.20 9.72 -30.77
N ILE A 407 4.45 9.12 -29.85
CA ILE A 407 4.16 7.68 -29.90
C ILE A 407 3.38 7.31 -31.17
N GLY A 408 2.40 8.13 -31.54
CA GLY A 408 1.64 7.96 -32.80
C GLY A 408 2.55 7.99 -34.03
N SER A 409 3.58 8.85 -34.03
CA SER A 409 4.58 8.90 -35.12
C SER A 409 5.47 7.66 -35.13
N MET A 410 5.86 7.14 -33.95
CA MET A 410 6.60 5.88 -33.86
C MET A 410 5.76 4.71 -34.41
N VAL A 411 4.47 4.64 -34.08
CA VAL A 411 3.53 3.65 -34.63
C VAL A 411 3.45 3.77 -36.16
N LYS A 412 3.30 5.00 -36.66
CA LYS A 412 3.23 5.27 -38.11
C LYS A 412 4.53 4.96 -38.86
N ALA A 413 5.68 4.99 -38.18
CA ALA A 413 6.96 4.63 -38.76
C ALA A 413 7.17 3.11 -38.91
N ILE A 414 6.36 2.28 -38.26
CA ILE A 414 6.45 0.82 -38.39
C ILE A 414 6.11 0.43 -39.82
N LYS A 415 7.02 -0.26 -40.47
CA LYS A 415 6.81 -0.82 -41.82
C LYS A 415 5.89 -2.03 -41.72
N VAL A 416 4.75 -1.95 -42.38
CA VAL A 416 3.79 -3.07 -42.55
C VAL A 416 4.09 -3.78 -43.85
N PRO A 417 4.18 -5.14 -43.90
CA PRO A 417 4.33 -5.91 -45.12
C PRO A 417 3.15 -5.71 -46.06
N GLU A 418 3.39 -5.82 -47.36
CA GLU A 418 2.32 -5.80 -48.37
C GLU A 418 1.39 -7.01 -48.19
N GLU A 419 0.18 -6.92 -48.73
CA GLU A 419 -0.85 -7.96 -48.57
C GLU A 419 -0.42 -9.31 -49.10
N ASP A 420 0.28 -9.34 -50.24
CA ASP A 420 0.77 -10.54 -50.89
C ASP A 420 1.98 -11.22 -50.19
N GLU A 421 2.62 -10.52 -49.27
CA GLU A 421 3.68 -11.10 -48.42
C GLU A 421 3.17 -12.02 -47.31
N GLU A 422 1.88 -11.95 -46.95
CA GLU A 422 1.19 -12.73 -45.92
C GLU A 422 1.90 -12.78 -44.55
N LYS A 423 2.80 -11.83 -44.26
CA LYS A 423 3.55 -11.76 -43.00
C LYS A 423 2.83 -10.90 -42.00
N PRO A 424 2.49 -11.43 -40.80
CA PRO A 424 1.85 -10.63 -39.78
C PRO A 424 2.79 -9.54 -39.26
N ARG A 425 2.19 -8.44 -38.74
CA ARG A 425 2.89 -7.39 -38.03
C ARG A 425 2.17 -7.12 -36.71
N ILE A 426 2.87 -7.27 -35.60
CA ILE A 426 2.35 -7.10 -34.26
C ILE A 426 3.04 -5.91 -33.59
N LEU A 427 2.26 -4.98 -33.10
CA LEU A 427 2.72 -3.90 -32.22
C LEU A 427 2.67 -4.37 -30.76
N VAL A 428 3.75 -4.22 -30.02
CA VAL A 428 3.80 -4.46 -28.58
C VAL A 428 4.05 -3.13 -27.88
N LEU A 429 3.08 -2.71 -27.05
CA LEU A 429 3.20 -1.55 -26.17
C LEU A 429 3.57 -2.04 -24.77
N ALA A 430 4.84 -1.88 -24.38
CA ALA A 430 5.38 -2.46 -23.15
C ALA A 430 5.63 -1.40 -22.08
N CYS A 431 5.12 -1.63 -20.85
CA CYS A 431 5.46 -0.81 -19.69
C CYS A 431 6.96 -0.87 -19.40
N GLU A 432 7.62 0.28 -19.24
CA GLU A 432 9.06 0.33 -18.99
C GLU A 432 9.48 -0.11 -17.58
N ASN A 433 8.52 -0.32 -16.66
CA ASN A 433 8.87 -0.69 -15.28
C ASN A 433 9.03 -2.21 -15.06
N ASP A 434 8.12 -3.05 -15.59
CA ASP A 434 8.20 -4.51 -15.47
C ASP A 434 8.31 -5.22 -16.82
N ALA A 435 7.42 -4.88 -17.75
CA ALA A 435 7.30 -5.61 -19.00
C ALA A 435 8.53 -5.45 -19.91
N TYR A 436 9.06 -4.24 -20.05
CA TYR A 436 10.25 -3.99 -20.84
C TYR A 436 11.52 -4.60 -20.20
N PRO A 437 11.74 -4.51 -18.88
CA PRO A 437 12.80 -5.27 -18.20
C PRO A 437 12.68 -6.79 -18.37
N ALA A 438 11.46 -7.35 -18.39
CA ALA A 438 11.26 -8.78 -18.67
C ALA A 438 11.66 -9.13 -20.10
N LEU A 439 11.32 -8.28 -21.08
CA LEU A 439 11.77 -8.44 -22.49
C LEU A 439 13.30 -8.35 -22.61
N ASP A 440 13.92 -7.38 -21.94
CA ASP A 440 15.38 -7.22 -21.92
C ASP A 440 16.07 -8.43 -21.28
N MET A 441 15.56 -8.90 -20.14
CA MET A 441 16.08 -10.11 -19.48
C MET A 441 15.92 -11.36 -20.36
N ALA A 442 14.82 -11.50 -21.11
CA ALA A 442 14.65 -12.58 -22.07
C ALA A 442 15.76 -12.53 -23.15
N GLY A 443 16.12 -11.33 -23.63
CA GLY A 443 17.24 -11.11 -24.53
C GLY A 443 18.59 -11.47 -23.91
N VAL A 444 18.88 -11.05 -22.69
CA VAL A 444 20.07 -11.41 -21.91
C VAL A 444 20.20 -12.95 -21.78
N LYS A 445 19.07 -13.63 -21.54
CA LYS A 445 19.02 -15.11 -21.47
C LYS A 445 18.98 -15.80 -22.83
N ARG A 446 19.07 -15.04 -23.92
CA ARG A 446 19.04 -15.55 -25.31
C ARG A 446 17.78 -16.35 -25.64
N LEU A 447 16.65 -15.98 -25.02
CA LEU A 447 15.38 -16.56 -25.39
C LEU A 447 14.92 -15.97 -26.72
N THR A 448 14.35 -16.82 -27.56
CA THR A 448 13.90 -16.43 -28.91
C THR A 448 12.40 -16.42 -28.99
N TYR A 449 11.85 -15.47 -29.72
CA TYR A 449 10.43 -15.33 -30.04
C TYR A 449 10.29 -14.92 -31.51
N ASN A 450 9.07 -14.86 -31.99
CA ASN A 450 8.80 -14.59 -33.41
C ASN A 450 9.32 -13.19 -33.85
N PRO A 451 9.78 -13.03 -35.10
CA PRO A 451 10.37 -11.78 -35.61
C PRO A 451 9.33 -10.74 -36.04
N TYR A 452 8.05 -11.02 -35.92
CA TYR A 452 6.96 -10.19 -36.44
C TYR A 452 6.55 -9.05 -35.48
N VAL A 453 7.08 -9.05 -34.28
CA VAL A 453 6.78 -8.03 -33.24
C VAL A 453 7.62 -6.76 -33.44
N ARG A 454 7.01 -5.62 -33.08
CA ARG A 454 7.68 -4.32 -32.96
C ARG A 454 7.29 -3.74 -31.59
N ILE A 455 8.31 -3.46 -30.78
CA ILE A 455 8.13 -3.10 -29.37
C ILE A 455 8.35 -1.60 -29.22
N ILE A 456 7.37 -0.91 -28.62
CA ILE A 456 7.47 0.49 -28.21
C ILE A 456 7.35 0.53 -26.69
N PRO A 457 8.38 0.97 -25.94
CA PRO A 457 8.30 1.15 -24.52
C PRO A 457 7.44 2.37 -24.17
N LEU A 458 6.63 2.22 -23.14
CA LEU A 458 5.80 3.29 -22.56
C LEU A 458 6.19 3.53 -21.13
N ARG A 459 6.21 4.80 -20.68
CA ARG A 459 6.45 5.17 -19.26
C ARG A 459 5.57 4.36 -18.31
N CYS A 460 4.32 4.18 -18.68
CA CYS A 460 3.34 3.31 -18.00
C CYS A 460 2.32 2.86 -19.05
N VAL A 461 1.90 1.61 -19.01
CA VAL A 461 0.84 1.12 -19.91
C VAL A 461 -0.47 1.89 -19.72
N GLY A 462 -0.71 2.45 -18.52
CA GLY A 462 -1.83 3.35 -18.25
C GLY A 462 -1.80 4.66 -19.06
N SER A 463 -0.70 5.01 -19.70
CA SER A 463 -0.61 6.13 -20.65
C SER A 463 -1.13 5.81 -22.04
N THR A 464 -1.50 4.55 -22.31
CA THR A 464 -1.99 4.13 -23.63
C THR A 464 -3.25 4.89 -23.99
N ASN A 465 -3.14 5.66 -25.07
CA ASN A 465 -4.28 6.32 -25.69
C ASN A 465 -4.87 5.40 -26.75
N VAL A 466 -6.21 5.27 -26.77
CA VAL A 466 -6.93 4.39 -27.72
C VAL A 466 -6.62 4.74 -29.17
N VAL A 467 -6.29 6.01 -29.44
CA VAL A 467 -5.88 6.46 -30.80
C VAL A 467 -4.65 5.72 -31.31
N TRP A 468 -3.67 5.37 -30.48
CA TRP A 468 -2.49 4.63 -30.93
C TRP A 468 -2.86 3.25 -31.46
N ILE A 469 -3.84 2.61 -30.82
CA ILE A 469 -4.36 1.29 -31.22
C ILE A 469 -5.14 1.41 -32.51
N ALA A 470 -6.04 2.40 -32.60
CA ALA A 470 -6.85 2.65 -33.79
C ALA A 470 -5.95 3.00 -35.01
N ASP A 471 -4.98 3.91 -34.84
CA ASP A 471 -4.04 4.30 -35.90
C ASP A 471 -3.16 3.11 -36.34
N ALA A 472 -2.72 2.26 -35.41
CA ALA A 472 -1.93 1.07 -35.71
C ALA A 472 -2.72 0.10 -36.60
N LEU A 473 -3.95 -0.21 -36.20
CA LEU A 473 -4.81 -1.14 -36.92
C LEU A 473 -5.29 -0.55 -38.26
N ALA A 474 -5.66 0.74 -38.31
CA ALA A 474 -6.02 1.43 -39.54
C ALA A 474 -4.87 1.48 -40.57
N LYS A 475 -3.62 1.40 -40.12
CA LYS A 475 -2.42 1.31 -40.98
C LYS A 475 -2.13 -0.11 -41.48
N GLY A 476 -2.90 -1.12 -41.07
CA GLY A 476 -2.70 -2.51 -41.47
C GLY A 476 -1.82 -3.34 -40.54
N ILE A 477 -1.49 -2.85 -39.32
CA ILE A 477 -0.89 -3.71 -38.28
C ILE A 477 -1.91 -4.77 -37.88
N ASP A 478 -1.51 -6.03 -37.84
CA ASP A 478 -2.44 -7.16 -37.68
C ASP A 478 -2.93 -7.33 -36.24
N GLY A 479 -2.12 -6.95 -35.25
CA GLY A 479 -2.51 -7.02 -33.86
C GLY A 479 -1.71 -6.10 -32.94
N VAL A 480 -2.31 -5.71 -31.83
CA VAL A 480 -1.71 -4.86 -30.80
C VAL A 480 -1.74 -5.59 -29.45
N LEU A 481 -0.57 -5.83 -28.89
CA LEU A 481 -0.41 -6.44 -27.57
C LEU A 481 0.07 -5.36 -26.57
N LEU A 482 -0.64 -5.22 -25.47
CA LEU A 482 -0.24 -4.38 -24.35
C LEU A 482 0.35 -5.27 -23.27
N LEU A 483 1.57 -4.95 -22.83
CA LEU A 483 2.22 -5.63 -21.71
C LEU A 483 2.34 -4.67 -20.53
N GLY A 484 1.56 -4.92 -19.46
CA GLY A 484 1.51 -4.11 -18.25
C GLY A 484 2.19 -4.77 -17.07
N CYS A 485 2.45 -4.00 -16.00
CA CYS A 485 2.80 -4.55 -14.70
C CYS A 485 1.60 -5.31 -14.12
N LYS A 486 1.85 -6.32 -13.30
CA LYS A 486 0.79 -6.96 -12.51
C LYS A 486 0.21 -5.95 -11.52
N HIS A 487 -1.09 -6.09 -11.23
CA HIS A 487 -1.79 -5.30 -10.22
C HIS A 487 -2.63 -6.23 -9.34
N GLY A 488 -3.15 -5.70 -8.22
CA GLY A 488 -3.95 -6.44 -7.24
C GLY A 488 -3.29 -6.49 -5.86
N ASP A 489 -3.85 -7.30 -4.96
CA ASP A 489 -3.43 -7.37 -3.55
C ASP A 489 -2.01 -7.93 -3.35
N ASP A 490 -1.60 -8.88 -4.20
CA ASP A 490 -0.32 -9.59 -4.09
C ASP A 490 0.82 -8.93 -4.88
N TYR A 491 0.50 -7.97 -5.73
CA TYR A 491 1.48 -7.31 -6.59
C TYR A 491 1.08 -5.87 -6.88
N GLN A 492 2.06 -4.96 -6.86
CA GLN A 492 1.80 -3.55 -7.08
C GLN A 492 2.48 -3.03 -8.34
N CYS A 493 1.69 -2.42 -9.22
CA CYS A 493 2.18 -1.62 -10.33
C CYS A 493 3.00 -0.42 -9.80
N HIS A 494 4.13 -0.07 -10.41
CA HIS A 494 4.99 1.06 -10.00
C HIS A 494 4.23 2.40 -9.93
N PHE A 495 3.23 2.57 -10.77
CA PHE A 495 2.31 3.71 -10.73
C PHE A 495 0.93 3.32 -10.16
N VAL A 496 0.89 2.30 -9.34
CA VAL A 496 -0.23 1.75 -8.58
C VAL A 496 -1.41 1.36 -9.48
N LYS A 497 -2.12 2.31 -10.07
CA LYS A 497 -3.31 2.10 -10.91
C LYS A 497 -3.05 2.03 -12.42
N GLY A 498 -1.81 2.08 -12.86
CA GLY A 498 -1.50 2.16 -14.30
C GLY A 498 -2.04 0.99 -15.11
N SER A 499 -1.77 -0.25 -14.69
CA SER A 499 -2.25 -1.46 -15.37
C SER A 499 -3.76 -1.65 -15.20
N GLU A 500 -4.30 -1.39 -14.02
CA GLU A 500 -5.75 -1.47 -13.74
C GLU A 500 -6.55 -0.57 -14.67
N LEU A 501 -6.15 0.71 -14.80
CA LEU A 501 -6.80 1.68 -15.69
C LEU A 501 -6.61 1.34 -17.17
N ALA A 502 -5.45 0.79 -17.57
CA ALA A 502 -5.25 0.30 -18.92
C ALA A 502 -6.17 -0.88 -19.24
N ASN A 503 -6.25 -1.86 -18.35
CA ASN A 503 -7.13 -3.02 -18.49
C ASN A 503 -8.60 -2.59 -18.60
N TYR A 504 -9.04 -1.68 -17.73
CA TYR A 504 -10.38 -1.09 -17.80
C TYR A 504 -10.67 -0.43 -19.17
N ARG A 505 -9.72 0.36 -19.72
CA ARG A 505 -9.90 0.97 -21.04
C ARG A 505 -9.92 -0.08 -22.15
N MET A 506 -9.09 -1.13 -22.03
CA MET A 506 -9.07 -2.22 -23.01
C MET A 506 -10.32 -3.09 -22.97
N SER A 507 -10.98 -3.23 -21.83
CA SER A 507 -12.28 -3.93 -21.76
C SER A 507 -13.36 -3.27 -22.62
N LYS A 508 -13.21 -1.98 -22.94
CA LYS A 508 -14.11 -1.19 -23.80
C LYS A 508 -13.61 -1.01 -25.23
N ILE A 509 -12.46 -1.62 -25.58
CA ILE A 509 -11.84 -1.45 -26.90
C ILE A 509 -12.73 -1.96 -28.05
N LYS A 510 -13.60 -2.93 -27.76
CA LYS A 510 -14.52 -3.52 -28.74
C LYS A 510 -15.36 -2.46 -29.47
N GLU A 511 -15.91 -1.47 -28.75
CA GLU A 511 -16.69 -0.39 -29.37
C GLU A 511 -15.90 0.41 -30.42
N THR A 512 -14.59 0.57 -30.18
CA THR A 512 -13.70 1.26 -31.13
C THR A 512 -13.40 0.37 -32.34
N LEU A 513 -13.18 -0.93 -32.12
CA LEU A 513 -12.88 -1.88 -33.19
C LEU A 513 -14.09 -2.19 -34.06
N ASP A 514 -15.29 -2.25 -33.48
CA ASP A 514 -16.54 -2.40 -34.23
C ASP A 514 -16.73 -1.24 -35.25
N ARG A 515 -16.32 -0.02 -34.89
CA ARG A 515 -16.34 1.13 -35.83
C ARG A 515 -15.31 1.00 -36.96
N LEU A 516 -14.24 0.25 -36.74
CA LEU A 516 -13.24 -0.07 -37.76
C LEU A 516 -13.54 -1.39 -38.48
N VAL A 517 -14.63 -2.06 -38.15
CA VAL A 517 -15.02 -3.37 -38.71
C VAL A 517 -13.89 -4.39 -38.53
N LEU A 518 -13.27 -4.40 -37.34
CA LEU A 518 -12.17 -5.29 -36.96
C LEU A 518 -12.54 -6.14 -35.74
N GLU A 519 -11.93 -7.30 -35.63
CA GLU A 519 -12.14 -8.25 -34.55
C GLU A 519 -11.50 -7.73 -33.25
N ALA A 520 -12.22 -7.89 -32.12
CA ALA A 520 -11.77 -7.44 -30.81
C ALA A 520 -10.48 -8.16 -30.35
N GLU A 521 -10.30 -9.41 -30.78
CA GLU A 521 -9.17 -10.28 -30.47
C GLU A 521 -7.83 -9.80 -31.07
N ARG A 522 -7.86 -8.82 -31.98
CA ARG A 522 -6.65 -8.13 -32.48
C ARG A 522 -5.96 -7.28 -31.43
N VAL A 523 -6.66 -7.01 -30.31
CA VAL A 523 -6.08 -6.27 -29.19
C VAL A 523 -6.12 -7.15 -27.95
N ARG A 524 -4.95 -7.33 -27.31
CA ARG A 524 -4.81 -8.14 -26.10
C ARG A 524 -4.04 -7.37 -25.04
N PHE A 525 -4.45 -7.50 -23.79
CA PHE A 525 -3.75 -6.98 -22.63
C PHE A 525 -3.24 -8.16 -21.79
N GLU A 526 -1.96 -8.12 -21.44
CA GLU A 526 -1.31 -9.11 -20.59
C GLU A 526 -0.51 -8.45 -19.48
N GLU A 527 -0.49 -9.08 -18.32
CA GLU A 527 0.25 -8.63 -17.16
C GLU A 527 1.48 -9.51 -16.93
N VAL A 528 2.62 -8.87 -16.79
CA VAL A 528 3.90 -9.54 -16.54
C VAL A 528 4.68 -8.84 -15.44
N ALA A 529 5.34 -9.63 -14.59
CA ALA A 529 6.38 -9.15 -13.70
C ALA A 529 7.74 -9.18 -14.43
N HIS A 530 8.72 -8.41 -13.98
CA HIS A 530 10.08 -8.49 -14.52
C HIS A 530 10.69 -9.90 -14.39
N SER A 531 10.27 -10.68 -13.38
CA SER A 531 10.67 -12.08 -13.19
C SER A 531 10.03 -13.06 -14.18
N ASP A 532 8.98 -12.65 -14.91
CA ASP A 532 8.27 -13.50 -15.87
C ASP A 532 8.98 -13.59 -17.25
N TYR A 533 10.26 -13.20 -17.33
CA TYR A 533 11.03 -13.20 -18.59
C TYR A 533 11.00 -14.53 -19.33
N LEU A 534 10.91 -15.68 -18.64
CA LEU A 534 10.77 -17.00 -19.26
C LEU A 534 9.43 -17.19 -19.99
N LYS A 535 8.38 -16.46 -19.60
CA LYS A 535 7.05 -16.55 -20.20
C LYS A 535 6.90 -15.66 -21.44
N ILE A 536 7.80 -14.68 -21.63
CA ILE A 536 7.70 -13.70 -22.72
C ILE A 536 7.60 -14.35 -24.10
N PRO A 537 8.47 -15.31 -24.49
CA PRO A 537 8.32 -15.96 -25.80
C PRO A 537 6.95 -16.59 -26.00
N GLY A 538 6.46 -17.34 -25.00
CA GLY A 538 5.15 -17.99 -25.07
C GLY A 538 3.99 -17.00 -25.19
N ILE A 539 4.06 -15.84 -24.52
CA ILE A 539 3.05 -14.78 -24.64
C ILE A 539 3.03 -14.21 -26.05
N LEU A 540 4.20 -13.87 -26.60
CA LEU A 540 4.32 -13.29 -27.94
C LEU A 540 3.91 -14.28 -29.04
N ASP A 541 4.30 -15.55 -28.90
CA ASP A 541 3.99 -16.58 -29.88
C ASP A 541 2.52 -17.00 -29.83
N SER A 542 1.93 -17.09 -28.64
CA SER A 542 0.49 -17.38 -28.49
C SER A 542 -0.39 -16.27 -29.09
N PHE A 543 0.04 -15.01 -28.97
CA PHE A 543 -0.67 -13.91 -29.61
C PHE A 543 -0.51 -13.95 -31.13
N LEU A 544 0.68 -14.27 -31.63
CA LEU A 544 0.91 -14.47 -33.08
C LEU A 544 -0.01 -15.56 -33.63
N GLU A 545 -0.10 -16.72 -32.99
CA GLU A 545 -0.99 -17.79 -33.44
C GLU A 545 -2.44 -17.35 -33.49
N LYS A 546 -2.90 -16.57 -32.50
CA LYS A 546 -4.24 -15.99 -32.50
C LYS A 546 -4.46 -15.04 -33.69
N ILE A 547 -3.48 -14.20 -34.00
CA ILE A 547 -3.54 -13.30 -35.17
C ILE A 547 -3.59 -14.10 -36.48
N LYS A 548 -2.85 -15.22 -36.59
CA LYS A 548 -2.90 -16.10 -37.77
C LYS A 548 -4.29 -16.76 -37.93
N GLU A 549 -4.93 -17.17 -36.83
CA GLU A 549 -6.30 -17.72 -36.85
C GLU A 549 -7.32 -16.70 -37.38
N ILE A 550 -7.21 -15.42 -36.96
CA ILE A 550 -8.09 -14.33 -37.39
C ILE A 550 -7.84 -13.98 -38.87
N GLY A 551 -6.60 -14.11 -39.32
CA GLY A 551 -6.16 -13.71 -40.63
C GLY A 551 -5.58 -12.29 -40.70
N PRO A 552 -5.07 -11.88 -41.89
CA PRO A 552 -4.46 -10.57 -42.08
C PRO A 552 -5.45 -9.42 -41.85
N ASN A 553 -4.91 -8.28 -41.46
CA ASN A 553 -5.71 -7.06 -41.28
C ASN A 553 -6.22 -6.58 -42.65
N PRO A 554 -7.55 -6.34 -42.81
CA PRO A 554 -8.13 -5.88 -44.08
C PRO A 554 -7.58 -4.55 -44.59
N TYR A 555 -6.95 -3.74 -43.74
CA TYR A 555 -6.33 -2.46 -44.10
C TYR A 555 -4.87 -2.59 -44.59
N LYS A 556 -4.33 -3.81 -44.71
CA LYS A 556 -3.01 -4.03 -45.30
C LYS A 556 -2.99 -3.61 -46.77
N GLY A 557 -1.96 -2.86 -47.16
CA GLY A 557 -1.82 -2.43 -48.55
C GLY A 557 -2.60 -1.18 -48.95
N TRP A 558 -3.26 -0.50 -48.00
CA TRP A 558 -4.02 0.74 -48.25
C TRP A 558 -3.28 2.00 -47.77
#